data_0a68d40a29f954a2c6e870c28d242e95
#
_entry.id   0a68d40a29f954a2c6e870c28d242e95
#
_cell.length_a   1.000
_cell.length_b   1.000
_cell.length_c   1.000
_cell.angle_alpha   90.00
_cell.angle_beta   90.00
_cell.angle_gamma   90.00
#
_symmetry.space_group_name_H-M   'P 1'
#
loop_
_entity.id
_entity.type
_entity.pdbx_description
1 polymer ?
#
loop_
_entity_poly.entity_id
_entity_poly.type
_entity_poly.pdbx_seq_one_letter_code
_entity_poly.pdbx_strand_id
1 'polypeptide(L)'
;MVYLVLCDELDAPRGCCLCMVARADMESAPTNQEELSITIRLPGASRTPQIYRGTYIMLQYRKITPADDAEIAKIIRFNLEKFHLDLPGTVYFDPELDHLSGFYNSQPAKRAYFIALGENGQIIGGAGFAEFDGIGNCAELQKLYLNDAAKGKGYGKDLVQLVENTARSAGYKNLYLETHTNLSVALKLYEKMGFQQIEKPHLTQHSTMNRFYLKKL
;
A
#
# COMPACT_ATOMS: atom_id res chain seq x y z
N MET A 1 -8.20 -6.75 11.92
CA MET A 1 -6.94 -7.44 11.58
C MET A 1 -5.87 -6.37 11.51
N VAL A 2 -4.93 -6.40 12.41
CA VAL A 2 -3.84 -5.43 12.51
C VAL A 2 -2.56 -6.13 12.05
N TYR A 3 -1.84 -5.55 11.09
CA TYR A 3 -0.54 -6.05 10.67
C TYR A 3 0.54 -5.24 11.35
N LEU A 4 1.37 -5.90 12.12
CA LEU A 4 2.54 -5.31 12.76
C LEU A 4 3.76 -5.53 11.84
N VAL A 5 4.32 -4.46 11.31
CA VAL A 5 5.60 -4.51 10.58
C VAL A 5 6.66 -3.92 11.50
N LEU A 6 7.55 -4.75 11.99
CA LEU A 6 8.71 -4.33 12.77
C LEU A 6 9.89 -4.13 11.81
N CYS A 7 10.29 -2.89 11.60
CA CYS A 7 11.57 -2.54 11.00
C CYS A 7 12.44 -1.91 12.08
N ASP A 8 13.42 -2.64 12.57
CA ASP A 8 14.41 -2.08 13.50
C ASP A 8 15.76 -1.95 12.79
N GLU A 9 16.25 -0.71 12.68
CA GLU A 9 17.64 -0.39 12.37
C GLU A 9 18.41 -0.31 13.71
N LEU A 10 18.71 -1.45 14.30
CA LEU A 10 19.66 -1.51 15.41
C LEU A 10 20.67 -2.62 15.14
N ASP A 11 21.92 -2.25 14.87
CA ASP A 11 23.17 -3.02 14.94
C ASP A 11 23.03 -4.56 14.91
N ALA A 12 22.42 -5.11 13.87
CA ALA A 12 22.48 -6.53 13.57
C ALA A 12 23.64 -6.80 12.61
N PRO A 13 24.44 -7.86 12.82
CA PRO A 13 25.51 -8.22 11.91
C PRO A 13 24.91 -8.50 10.51
N ARG A 14 25.58 -7.98 9.49
CA ARG A 14 25.17 -8.04 8.07
C ARG A 14 24.69 -9.44 7.69
N GLY A 15 23.41 -9.57 7.42
CA GLY A 15 22.83 -10.80 6.87
C GLY A 15 21.50 -11.28 7.45
N CYS A 16 20.91 -10.62 8.43
CA CYS A 16 19.64 -11.06 9.00
C CYS A 16 18.56 -9.97 8.90
N CYS A 17 17.87 -9.91 7.76
CA CYS A 17 16.64 -9.15 7.65
C CYS A 17 15.50 -10.03 8.16
N LEU A 18 15.18 -9.92 9.45
CA LEU A 18 14.07 -10.66 10.05
C LEU A 18 12.81 -9.80 9.92
N CYS A 19 12.07 -10.00 8.85
CA CYS A 19 10.73 -9.44 8.68
C CYS A 19 9.75 -10.37 9.40
N MET A 20 9.37 -10.06 10.64
CA MET A 20 8.33 -10.80 11.35
C MET A 20 6.99 -10.11 11.13
N VAL A 21 6.07 -10.84 10.52
CA VAL A 21 4.65 -10.51 10.50
C VAL A 21 4.02 -11.18 11.71
N ALA A 22 3.77 -10.43 12.77
CA ALA A 22 3.01 -10.93 13.89
C ALA A 22 1.50 -10.73 13.63
N ARG A 23 0.74 -11.79 13.71
CA ARG A 23 -0.72 -11.79 13.63
C ARG A 23 -1.26 -11.63 15.05
N ALA A 24 -1.88 -10.50 15.33
CA ALA A 24 -2.64 -10.32 16.57
C ALA A 24 -4.13 -10.36 16.24
N ASP A 25 -4.83 -11.37 16.74
CA ASP A 25 -6.29 -11.42 16.78
C ASP A 25 -6.71 -10.65 18.03
N MET A 26 -7.17 -9.40 17.84
CA MET A 26 -7.69 -8.57 18.92
C MET A 26 -9.19 -8.36 18.72
N GLU A 27 -9.98 -8.82 19.68
CA GLU A 27 -11.44 -8.67 19.73
C GLU A 27 -11.89 -7.25 20.18
N SER A 28 -10.95 -6.39 20.59
CA SER A 28 -11.19 -4.97 20.87
C SER A 28 -9.93 -4.14 20.59
N ALA A 29 -10.03 -3.10 19.80
CA ALA A 29 -8.92 -2.16 19.59
C ALA A 29 -8.70 -1.33 20.86
N PRO A 30 -7.47 -1.23 21.39
CA PRO A 30 -7.17 -0.33 22.52
C PRO A 30 -7.21 1.12 22.04
N THR A 31 -7.85 1.97 22.84
CA THR A 31 -8.08 3.39 22.55
C THR A 31 -6.99 4.32 23.06
N ASN A 32 -5.84 3.83 23.49
CA ASN A 32 -4.73 4.66 23.97
C ASN A 32 -3.39 3.98 23.76
N GLN A 33 -2.31 4.78 23.78
CA GLN A 33 -0.92 4.33 23.72
C GLN A 33 -0.64 3.31 24.82
N GLU A 34 -0.71 2.02 24.49
CA GLU A 34 -0.29 0.97 25.40
C GLU A 34 1.13 0.55 25.04
N GLU A 35 1.98 0.48 26.06
CA GLU A 35 3.34 -0.05 25.97
C GLU A 35 3.26 -1.56 25.70
N LEU A 36 3.44 -1.96 24.44
CA LEU A 36 3.43 -3.36 24.07
C LEU A 36 4.83 -3.96 24.34
N SER A 37 4.92 -4.93 25.22
CA SER A 37 6.12 -5.73 25.41
C SER A 37 6.08 -6.97 24.52
N ILE A 38 7.02 -7.07 23.57
CA ILE A 38 7.10 -8.23 22.68
C ILE A 38 8.26 -9.11 23.13
N THR A 39 7.94 -10.38 23.41
CA THR A 39 8.95 -11.40 23.70
C THR A 39 9.27 -12.18 22.44
N ILE A 40 10.47 -12.05 21.90
CA ILE A 40 10.92 -12.77 20.71
C ILE A 40 11.66 -14.04 21.15
N ARG A 41 11.16 -15.21 20.70
CA ARG A 41 11.88 -16.48 20.78
C ARG A 41 12.41 -16.80 19.37
N LEU A 42 13.73 -16.82 19.22
CA LEU A 42 14.36 -17.31 17.98
C LEU A 42 14.49 -18.84 18.04
N PRO A 43 14.11 -19.57 17.00
CA PRO A 43 14.34 -21.01 16.92
C PRO A 43 15.85 -21.28 16.92
N GLY A 44 16.32 -22.11 17.88
CA GLY A 44 17.72 -22.56 17.97
C GLY A 44 18.68 -21.67 18.79
N ALA A 45 18.21 -20.60 19.43
CA ALA A 45 19.06 -19.79 20.31
C ALA A 45 18.93 -20.23 21.78
N SER A 46 20.05 -20.61 22.39
CA SER A 46 20.15 -20.96 23.83
C SER A 46 20.25 -19.74 24.75
N ARG A 47 19.83 -18.55 24.30
CA ARG A 47 19.88 -17.30 25.06
C ARG A 47 18.52 -16.92 25.61
N THR A 48 18.54 -16.32 26.80
CA THR A 48 17.36 -15.76 27.49
C THR A 48 16.53 -14.89 26.55
N PRO A 49 15.18 -14.97 26.58
CA PRO A 49 14.32 -14.13 25.77
C PRO A 49 14.63 -12.64 26.05
N GLN A 50 14.89 -11.85 25.02
CA GLN A 50 15.05 -10.42 25.19
C GLN A 50 13.69 -9.73 25.07
N ILE A 51 13.37 -8.90 26.05
CA ILE A 51 12.17 -8.06 26.04
C ILE A 51 12.59 -6.71 25.46
N TYR A 52 12.04 -6.39 24.30
CA TYR A 52 12.20 -5.07 23.69
C TYR A 52 11.04 -4.18 24.13
N ARG A 53 11.37 -3.07 24.79
CA ARG A 53 10.41 -2.01 25.09
C ARG A 53 10.69 -0.85 24.14
N GLY A 54 9.70 -0.48 23.36
CA GLY A 54 9.78 0.66 22.45
C GLY A 54 8.39 1.23 22.18
N THR A 55 8.33 2.53 21.93
CA THR A 55 7.11 3.15 21.42
C THR A 55 7.00 2.79 19.95
N TYR A 56 6.16 1.83 19.62
CA TYR A 56 5.91 1.44 18.23
C TYR A 56 4.79 2.27 17.66
N ILE A 57 5.08 2.96 16.57
CA ILE A 57 4.06 3.66 15.80
C ILE A 57 3.34 2.61 14.97
N MET A 58 2.12 2.24 15.39
CA MET A 58 1.29 1.32 14.62
C MET A 58 0.61 2.09 13.50
N LEU A 59 1.07 1.87 12.27
CA LEU A 59 0.33 2.30 11.12
C LEU A 59 -0.92 1.44 10.97
N GLN A 60 -2.06 2.10 10.91
CA GLN A 60 -3.34 1.42 10.71
C GLN A 60 -3.73 1.49 9.23
N TYR A 61 -4.07 0.35 8.68
CA TYR A 61 -4.66 0.24 7.34
C TYR A 61 -6.06 -0.31 7.47
N ARG A 62 -7.02 0.35 6.84
CA ARG A 62 -8.40 -0.12 6.77
C ARG A 62 -8.99 0.07 5.39
N LYS A 63 -10.06 -0.64 5.09
CA LYS A 63 -10.81 -0.41 3.85
C LYS A 63 -11.40 1.00 3.85
N ILE A 64 -11.51 1.57 2.64
CA ILE A 64 -12.11 2.87 2.41
C ILE A 64 -13.59 2.88 2.77
N THR A 65 -14.04 4.00 3.30
CA THR A 65 -15.45 4.30 3.58
C THR A 65 -15.85 5.61 2.89
N PRO A 66 -17.16 5.92 2.74
CA PRO A 66 -17.59 7.20 2.14
C PRO A 66 -17.06 8.45 2.85
N ALA A 67 -16.77 8.36 4.14
CA ALA A 67 -16.21 9.48 4.91
C ALA A 67 -14.76 9.84 4.49
N ASP A 68 -14.08 8.96 3.78
CA ASP A 68 -12.69 9.14 3.37
C ASP A 68 -12.54 9.77 1.98
N ASP A 69 -13.60 9.71 1.17
CA ASP A 69 -13.56 10.04 -0.26
C ASP A 69 -12.97 11.43 -0.51
N ALA A 70 -13.44 12.44 0.20
CA ALA A 70 -12.99 13.81 0.00
C ALA A 70 -11.51 14.02 0.35
N GLU A 71 -11.03 13.44 1.45
CA GLU A 71 -9.64 13.64 1.88
C GLU A 71 -8.67 12.83 1.02
N ILE A 72 -9.01 11.60 0.63
CA ILE A 72 -8.14 10.83 -0.26
C ILE A 72 -8.09 11.43 -1.67
N ALA A 73 -9.21 11.92 -2.20
CA ALA A 73 -9.24 12.62 -3.48
C ALA A 73 -8.33 13.86 -3.47
N LYS A 74 -8.35 14.64 -2.39
CA LYS A 74 -7.47 15.80 -2.20
C LYS A 74 -5.99 15.40 -2.18
N ILE A 75 -5.62 14.33 -1.47
CA ILE A 75 -4.24 13.82 -1.45
C ILE A 75 -3.80 13.40 -2.86
N ILE A 76 -4.66 12.71 -3.60
CA ILE A 76 -4.39 12.27 -4.96
C ILE A 76 -4.15 13.48 -5.88
N ARG A 77 -5.08 14.45 -5.90
CA ARG A 77 -4.96 15.66 -6.74
C ARG A 77 -3.70 16.45 -6.41
N PHE A 78 -3.43 16.69 -5.13
CA PHE A 78 -2.22 17.40 -4.70
C PHE A 78 -0.94 16.73 -5.23
N ASN A 79 -0.85 15.40 -5.18
CA ASN A 79 0.30 14.68 -5.74
C ASN A 79 0.39 14.82 -7.27
N LEU A 80 -0.72 14.71 -7.98
CA LEU A 80 -0.73 14.83 -9.44
C LEU A 80 -0.32 16.24 -9.88
N GLU A 81 -0.87 17.28 -9.27
CA GLU A 81 -0.47 18.68 -9.51
C GLU A 81 1.02 18.88 -9.25
N LYS A 82 1.53 18.40 -8.13
CA LYS A 82 2.95 18.51 -7.77
C LYS A 82 3.90 17.92 -8.82
N PHE A 83 3.47 16.86 -9.50
CA PHE A 83 4.26 16.19 -10.52
C PHE A 83 3.85 16.56 -11.96
N HIS A 84 3.04 17.60 -12.14
CA HIS A 84 2.54 18.07 -13.44
C HIS A 84 1.78 16.97 -14.20
N LEU A 85 0.94 16.25 -13.48
CA LEU A 85 0.06 15.17 -13.98
C LEU A 85 -1.43 15.50 -13.77
N ASP A 86 -1.77 16.76 -13.56
CA ASP A 86 -3.10 17.34 -13.58
C ASP A 86 -3.60 17.53 -15.04
N LEU A 87 -3.46 16.47 -15.83
CA LEU A 87 -3.67 16.46 -17.28
C LEU A 87 -4.80 15.48 -17.66
N PRO A 88 -5.52 15.74 -18.78
CA PRO A 88 -6.45 14.76 -19.34
C PRO A 88 -5.78 13.39 -19.56
N GLY A 89 -6.52 12.31 -19.30
CA GLY A 89 -6.00 10.94 -19.40
C GLY A 89 -5.11 10.52 -18.23
N THR A 90 -5.28 11.16 -17.06
CA THR A 90 -4.73 10.75 -15.78
C THR A 90 -5.87 10.57 -14.77
N VAL A 91 -5.55 9.99 -13.60
CA VAL A 91 -6.48 9.82 -12.46
C VAL A 91 -7.11 11.15 -12.01
N TYR A 92 -6.50 12.30 -12.30
CA TYR A 92 -6.98 13.62 -11.87
C TYR A 92 -8.42 13.91 -12.34
N PHE A 93 -8.78 13.40 -13.51
CA PHE A 93 -10.08 13.59 -14.14
C PHE A 93 -10.98 12.34 -14.11
N ASP A 94 -10.60 11.32 -13.33
CA ASP A 94 -11.45 10.13 -13.18
C ASP A 94 -12.79 10.51 -12.56
N PRO A 95 -13.92 10.13 -13.16
CA PRO A 95 -15.24 10.47 -12.64
C PRO A 95 -15.50 9.96 -11.22
N GLU A 96 -14.90 8.82 -10.86
CA GLU A 96 -15.04 8.20 -9.55
C GLU A 96 -14.12 8.78 -8.49
N LEU A 97 -13.21 9.71 -8.81
CA LEU A 97 -12.17 10.18 -7.87
C LEU A 97 -12.77 10.76 -6.57
N ASP A 98 -13.91 11.44 -6.66
CA ASP A 98 -14.59 11.99 -5.49
C ASP A 98 -15.54 10.98 -4.79
N HIS A 99 -15.62 9.74 -5.31
CA HIS A 99 -16.52 8.68 -4.83
C HIS A 99 -15.84 7.32 -4.86
N LEU A 100 -14.55 7.25 -4.54
CA LEU A 100 -13.73 6.03 -4.62
C LEU A 100 -14.32 4.88 -3.81
N SER A 101 -14.89 5.18 -2.64
CA SER A 101 -15.54 4.16 -1.80
C SER A 101 -16.67 3.45 -2.52
N GLY A 102 -17.47 4.17 -3.29
CA GLY A 102 -18.54 3.61 -4.10
C GLY A 102 -18.02 2.63 -5.16
N PHE A 103 -16.96 3.01 -5.86
CA PHE A 103 -16.31 2.16 -6.86
C PHE A 103 -15.72 0.88 -6.24
N TYR A 104 -14.85 1.02 -5.24
CA TYR A 104 -14.16 -0.15 -4.68
C TYR A 104 -15.05 -1.06 -3.86
N ASN A 105 -16.09 -0.54 -3.22
CA ASN A 105 -17.03 -1.34 -2.42
C ASN A 105 -18.15 -1.97 -3.27
N SER A 106 -18.29 -1.60 -4.54
CA SER A 106 -19.32 -2.16 -5.43
C SER A 106 -19.10 -3.65 -5.75
N GLN A 107 -17.85 -4.12 -5.74
CA GLN A 107 -17.48 -5.51 -6.00
C GLN A 107 -16.35 -5.96 -5.04
N PRO A 108 -16.64 -6.14 -3.74
CA PRO A 108 -15.63 -6.35 -2.70
C PRO A 108 -14.86 -7.68 -2.83
N ALA A 109 -15.32 -8.61 -3.66
CA ALA A 109 -14.62 -9.85 -4.01
C ALA A 109 -13.54 -9.63 -5.08
N LYS A 110 -13.62 -8.54 -5.86
CA LYS A 110 -12.74 -8.29 -7.01
C LYS A 110 -11.85 -7.06 -6.85
N ARG A 111 -12.25 -6.11 -6.00
CA ARG A 111 -11.54 -4.85 -5.82
C ARG A 111 -11.54 -4.38 -4.37
N ALA A 112 -10.55 -3.63 -3.99
CA ALA A 112 -10.48 -2.99 -2.68
C ALA A 112 -9.60 -1.75 -2.74
N TYR A 113 -9.87 -0.80 -1.85
CA TYR A 113 -9.01 0.34 -1.59
C TYR A 113 -8.72 0.44 -0.09
N PHE A 114 -7.47 0.69 0.26
CA PHE A 114 -7.02 0.79 1.65
C PHE A 114 -6.57 2.20 1.95
N ILE A 115 -7.07 2.73 3.05
CA ILE A 115 -6.65 4.00 3.65
C ILE A 115 -5.54 3.70 4.65
N ALA A 116 -4.45 4.45 4.55
CA ALA A 116 -3.40 4.48 5.55
C ALA A 116 -3.66 5.64 6.53
N LEU A 117 -3.65 5.32 7.81
CA LEU A 117 -3.86 6.28 8.90
C LEU A 117 -2.54 6.55 9.62
N GLY A 118 -2.25 7.81 9.88
CA GLY A 118 -1.14 8.24 10.72
C GLY A 118 -1.44 8.08 12.22
N GLU A 119 -0.48 8.50 13.04
CA GLU A 119 -0.50 8.33 14.50
C GLU A 119 -1.74 8.92 15.19
N ASN A 120 -2.26 10.03 14.66
CA ASN A 120 -3.44 10.72 15.21
C ASN A 120 -4.74 10.31 14.48
N GLY A 121 -4.73 9.19 13.73
CA GLY A 121 -5.87 8.74 12.96
C GLY A 121 -6.18 9.54 11.68
N GLN A 122 -5.33 10.53 11.32
CA GLN A 122 -5.47 11.28 10.08
C GLN A 122 -5.14 10.41 8.86
N ILE A 123 -5.84 10.64 7.76
CA ILE A 123 -5.53 9.99 6.49
C ILE A 123 -4.19 10.51 5.97
N ILE A 124 -3.25 9.59 5.70
CA ILE A 124 -1.93 9.91 5.14
C ILE A 124 -1.76 9.43 3.71
N GLY A 125 -2.71 8.69 3.18
CA GLY A 125 -2.74 8.20 1.82
C GLY A 125 -3.50 6.90 1.68
N GLY A 126 -3.29 6.21 0.56
CA GLY A 126 -3.95 4.94 0.29
C GLY A 126 -3.46 4.29 -0.99
N ALA A 127 -3.94 3.08 -1.22
CA ALA A 127 -3.76 2.31 -2.45
C ALA A 127 -4.88 1.28 -2.60
N GLY A 128 -5.19 0.91 -3.84
CA GLY A 128 -6.18 -0.11 -4.11
C GLY A 128 -5.81 -1.01 -5.27
N PHE A 129 -6.71 -1.92 -5.58
CA PHE A 129 -6.68 -2.71 -6.81
C PHE A 129 -8.08 -2.93 -7.34
N ALA A 130 -8.16 -3.12 -8.63
CA ALA A 130 -9.36 -3.56 -9.33
C ALA A 130 -8.99 -4.57 -10.42
N GLU A 131 -10.00 -5.20 -11.02
CA GLU A 131 -9.81 -6.10 -12.15
C GLU A 131 -9.18 -5.37 -13.34
N PHE A 132 -8.31 -6.05 -14.07
CA PHE A 132 -7.66 -5.57 -15.29
C PHE A 132 -7.82 -6.59 -16.41
N ASP A 133 -8.59 -6.24 -17.43
CA ASP A 133 -8.94 -7.15 -18.52
C ASP A 133 -7.86 -7.26 -19.61
N GLY A 134 -6.85 -6.38 -19.59
CA GLY A 134 -5.77 -6.35 -20.59
C GLY A 134 -4.78 -7.52 -20.48
N ILE A 135 -4.77 -8.23 -19.36
CA ILE A 135 -3.91 -9.39 -19.09
C ILE A 135 -4.72 -10.44 -18.33
N GLY A 136 -4.60 -11.70 -18.73
CA GLY A 136 -5.40 -12.78 -18.13
C GLY A 136 -5.16 -12.96 -16.63
N ASN A 137 -6.26 -13.06 -15.87
CA ASN A 137 -6.29 -13.22 -14.40
C ASN A 137 -5.40 -12.19 -13.67
N CYS A 138 -5.63 -10.92 -13.99
CA CYS A 138 -4.82 -9.80 -13.53
C CYS A 138 -5.65 -8.79 -12.75
N ALA A 139 -5.10 -8.29 -11.66
CA ALA A 139 -5.55 -7.06 -11.03
C ALA A 139 -4.61 -5.90 -11.41
N GLU A 140 -5.10 -4.68 -11.32
CA GLU A 140 -4.32 -3.46 -11.44
C GLU A 140 -4.14 -2.81 -10.07
N LEU A 141 -2.88 -2.55 -9.68
CA LEU A 141 -2.58 -1.67 -8.55
C LEU A 141 -2.92 -0.23 -8.94
N GLN A 142 -3.84 0.36 -8.21
CA GLN A 142 -4.42 1.66 -8.54
C GLN A 142 -4.23 2.68 -7.41
N LYS A 143 -4.05 3.94 -7.80
CA LYS A 143 -4.18 5.12 -6.94
C LYS A 143 -3.34 5.06 -5.66
N LEU A 144 -2.07 4.59 -5.78
CA LEU A 144 -1.09 4.63 -4.68
C LEU A 144 -0.57 6.06 -4.49
N TYR A 145 -1.07 6.75 -3.51
CA TYR A 145 -0.65 8.11 -3.17
C TYR A 145 -0.49 8.28 -1.66
N LEU A 146 0.53 9.05 -1.28
CA LEU A 146 0.82 9.41 0.11
C LEU A 146 1.00 10.93 0.21
N ASN A 147 0.60 11.53 1.32
CA ASN A 147 0.96 12.91 1.61
C ASN A 147 2.48 13.05 1.83
N ASP A 148 3.01 14.28 1.77
CA ASP A 148 4.46 14.50 1.84
C ASP A 148 5.05 14.10 3.19
N ALA A 149 4.33 14.27 4.29
CA ALA A 149 4.77 13.90 5.63
C ALA A 149 4.92 12.37 5.82
N ALA A 150 4.22 11.58 4.99
CA ALA A 150 4.27 10.12 5.02
C ALA A 150 5.35 9.52 4.10
N LYS A 151 5.89 10.31 3.18
CA LYS A 151 6.89 9.82 2.20
C LYS A 151 8.22 9.46 2.89
N GLY A 152 8.91 8.45 2.34
CA GLY A 152 10.22 8.00 2.85
C GLY A 152 10.17 7.11 4.09
N LYS A 153 9.00 6.88 4.68
CA LYS A 153 8.81 6.10 5.91
C LYS A 153 8.42 4.62 5.67
N GLY A 154 8.50 4.14 4.45
CA GLY A 154 8.14 2.76 4.10
C GLY A 154 6.67 2.50 3.77
N TYR A 155 5.77 3.43 4.06
CA TYR A 155 4.32 3.26 3.93
C TYR A 155 3.84 2.88 2.52
N GLY A 156 4.53 3.37 1.49
CA GLY A 156 4.23 2.97 0.11
C GLY A 156 4.51 1.49 -0.14
N LYS A 157 5.60 0.95 0.43
CA LYS A 157 5.93 -0.47 0.36
C LYS A 157 4.86 -1.31 1.06
N ASP A 158 4.44 -0.89 2.25
CA ASP A 158 3.45 -1.62 3.05
C ASP A 158 2.09 -1.66 2.34
N LEU A 159 1.67 -0.53 1.74
CA LEU A 159 0.45 -0.46 0.94
C LEU A 159 0.50 -1.38 -0.28
N VAL A 160 1.62 -1.40 -1.03
CA VAL A 160 1.79 -2.33 -2.16
C VAL A 160 1.71 -3.77 -1.68
N GLN A 161 2.38 -4.11 -0.58
CA GLN A 161 2.34 -5.47 -0.03
C GLN A 161 0.94 -5.88 0.43
N LEU A 162 0.18 -4.95 1.03
CA LEU A 162 -1.21 -5.18 1.43
C LEU A 162 -2.10 -5.45 0.21
N VAL A 163 -1.94 -4.65 -0.84
CA VAL A 163 -2.64 -4.83 -2.12
C VAL A 163 -2.29 -6.18 -2.75
N GLU A 164 -1.00 -6.53 -2.84
CA GLU A 164 -0.54 -7.82 -3.38
C GLU A 164 -1.18 -9.00 -2.63
N ASN A 165 -1.14 -8.99 -1.31
CA ASN A 165 -1.68 -10.06 -0.49
C ASN A 165 -3.20 -10.19 -0.67
N THR A 166 -3.90 -9.05 -0.74
CA THR A 166 -5.36 -9.04 -0.91
C THR A 166 -5.77 -9.47 -2.31
N ALA A 167 -5.08 -8.99 -3.35
CA ALA A 167 -5.33 -9.39 -4.73
C ALA A 167 -5.08 -10.91 -4.93
N ARG A 168 -3.99 -11.44 -4.33
CA ARG A 168 -3.72 -12.89 -4.32
C ARG A 168 -4.85 -13.67 -3.63
N SER A 169 -5.33 -13.19 -2.50
CA SER A 169 -6.47 -13.81 -1.77
C SER A 169 -7.78 -13.72 -2.55
N ALA A 170 -7.96 -12.70 -3.39
CA ALA A 170 -9.07 -12.57 -4.33
C ALA A 170 -8.92 -13.49 -5.57
N GLY A 171 -7.82 -14.24 -5.69
CA GLY A 171 -7.58 -15.23 -6.74
C GLY A 171 -6.80 -14.73 -7.94
N TYR A 172 -6.36 -13.47 -7.97
CA TYR A 172 -5.52 -12.95 -9.04
C TYR A 172 -4.13 -13.60 -9.04
N LYS A 173 -3.58 -13.80 -10.25
CA LYS A 173 -2.25 -14.39 -10.47
C LYS A 173 -1.21 -13.35 -10.87
N ASN A 174 -1.66 -12.20 -11.32
CA ASN A 174 -0.82 -11.11 -11.79
C ASN A 174 -1.30 -9.80 -11.17
N LEU A 175 -0.35 -8.89 -10.95
CA LEU A 175 -0.62 -7.52 -10.56
C LEU A 175 0.06 -6.60 -11.58
N TYR A 176 -0.75 -5.83 -12.28
CA TYR A 176 -0.34 -4.81 -13.26
C TYR A 176 -0.35 -3.44 -12.60
N LEU A 177 0.40 -2.51 -13.13
CA LEU A 177 0.27 -1.09 -12.85
C LEU A 177 0.71 -0.24 -14.05
N GLU A 178 0.12 0.93 -14.18
CA GLU A 178 0.57 1.99 -15.06
C GLU A 178 0.97 3.23 -14.27
N THR A 179 2.00 3.93 -14.76
CA THR A 179 2.56 5.09 -14.07
C THR A 179 3.27 6.03 -15.04
N HIS A 180 3.85 7.11 -14.53
CA HIS A 180 4.53 8.10 -15.35
C HIS A 180 5.99 8.31 -14.92
N THR A 181 6.85 8.66 -15.88
CA THR A 181 8.28 8.95 -15.62
C THR A 181 8.52 10.07 -14.61
N ASN A 182 7.59 11.01 -14.47
CA ASN A 182 7.67 12.07 -13.45
C ASN A 182 7.65 11.51 -12.02
N LEU A 183 7.13 10.31 -11.81
CA LEU A 183 6.99 9.65 -10.51
C LEU A 183 8.20 8.78 -10.19
N SER A 184 9.41 9.32 -10.27
CA SER A 184 10.68 8.57 -10.17
C SER A 184 10.84 7.77 -8.87
N VAL A 185 10.28 8.23 -7.76
CA VAL A 185 10.30 7.50 -6.47
C VAL A 185 9.41 6.26 -6.54
N ALA A 186 8.24 6.36 -7.19
CA ALA A 186 7.33 5.25 -7.37
C ALA A 186 7.94 4.17 -8.29
N LEU A 187 8.61 4.58 -9.38
CA LEU A 187 9.32 3.65 -10.27
C LEU A 187 10.31 2.78 -9.50
N LYS A 188 11.19 3.42 -8.70
CA LYS A 188 12.17 2.71 -7.85
C LYS A 188 11.50 1.79 -6.82
N LEU A 189 10.34 2.18 -6.28
CA LEU A 189 9.57 1.33 -5.38
C LEU A 189 9.08 0.06 -6.09
N TYR A 190 8.46 0.21 -7.26
CA TYR A 190 7.92 -0.93 -8.01
C TYR A 190 9.01 -1.91 -8.42
N GLU A 191 10.14 -1.43 -8.92
CA GLU A 191 11.30 -2.27 -9.26
C GLU A 191 11.82 -3.04 -8.03
N LYS A 192 12.00 -2.35 -6.88
CA LYS A 192 12.40 -2.99 -5.61
C LYS A 192 11.38 -4.02 -5.10
N MET A 193 10.11 -3.82 -5.40
CA MET A 193 9.03 -4.75 -5.06
C MET A 193 8.92 -5.93 -6.05
N GLY A 194 9.80 -6.00 -7.06
CA GLY A 194 9.86 -7.10 -8.03
C GLY A 194 8.90 -6.98 -9.22
N PHE A 195 8.35 -5.80 -9.45
CA PHE A 195 7.64 -5.51 -10.69
C PHE A 195 8.63 -5.40 -11.84
N GLN A 196 8.29 -5.98 -12.97
CA GLN A 196 9.07 -5.93 -14.21
C GLN A 196 8.39 -4.99 -15.19
N GLN A 197 9.16 -4.12 -15.82
CA GLN A 197 8.64 -3.26 -16.87
C GLN A 197 8.23 -4.11 -18.08
N ILE A 198 7.07 -3.79 -18.65
CA ILE A 198 6.52 -4.43 -19.85
C ILE A 198 6.21 -3.38 -20.92
N GLU A 199 5.93 -3.82 -22.13
CA GLU A 199 5.37 -2.99 -23.19
C GLU A 199 3.95 -2.56 -22.83
N LYS A 200 3.50 -1.46 -23.45
CA LYS A 200 2.14 -0.93 -23.25
C LYS A 200 1.10 -1.98 -23.66
N PRO A 201 0.22 -2.42 -22.75
CA PRO A 201 -0.91 -3.29 -23.11
C PRO A 201 -1.86 -2.61 -24.10
N HIS A 202 -2.63 -3.42 -24.83
CA HIS A 202 -3.67 -2.90 -25.73
C HIS A 202 -4.77 -2.11 -25.00
N LEU A 203 -5.07 -2.51 -23.77
CA LEU A 203 -6.01 -1.82 -22.90
C LEU A 203 -5.22 -1.10 -21.81
N THR A 204 -5.39 0.20 -21.70
CA THR A 204 -4.86 1.04 -20.61
C THR A 204 -5.95 2.02 -20.20
N GLN A 205 -6.07 2.29 -18.91
CA GLN A 205 -7.11 3.20 -18.41
C GLN A 205 -6.74 4.66 -18.64
N HIS A 206 -5.44 4.98 -18.49
CA HIS A 206 -4.96 6.36 -18.55
C HIS A 206 -3.98 6.56 -19.71
N SER A 207 -4.43 7.28 -20.73
CA SER A 207 -3.69 7.47 -21.98
C SER A 207 -2.35 8.22 -21.80
N THR A 208 -2.21 9.03 -20.75
CA THR A 208 -1.02 9.82 -20.44
C THR A 208 0.08 8.98 -19.77
N MET A 209 -0.24 7.82 -19.23
CA MET A 209 0.75 6.95 -18.61
C MET A 209 1.73 6.39 -19.64
N ASN A 210 3.03 6.33 -19.26
CA ASN A 210 4.11 5.96 -20.18
C ASN A 210 5.09 4.92 -19.60
N ARG A 211 4.75 4.33 -18.46
CA ARG A 211 5.47 3.21 -17.83
C ARG A 211 4.47 2.18 -17.34
N PHE A 212 4.72 0.93 -17.70
CA PHE A 212 3.82 -0.20 -17.48
C PHE A 212 4.62 -1.32 -16.84
N TYR A 213 4.09 -1.89 -15.78
CA TYR A 213 4.78 -2.91 -15.00
C TYR A 213 3.85 -4.08 -14.69
N LEU A 214 4.43 -5.26 -14.57
CA LEU A 214 3.74 -6.49 -14.23
C LEU A 214 4.52 -7.26 -13.16
N LYS A 215 3.80 -7.87 -12.24
CA LYS A 215 4.34 -8.78 -11.24
C LYS A 215 3.45 -10.02 -11.13
N LYS A 216 4.06 -11.21 -11.07
CA LYS A 216 3.37 -12.45 -10.69
C LYS A 216 3.13 -12.44 -9.17
N LEU A 217 1.90 -12.76 -8.78
CA LEU A 217 1.46 -12.83 -7.38
C LEU A 217 1.70 -14.23 -6.79
#